data_26f2833aa4534b586974f271076cd713
#
_entry.id   26f2833aa4534b586974f271076cd713
#
_cell.length_a   1.000
_cell.length_b   1.000
_cell.length_c   1.000
_cell.angle_alpha   90.00
_cell.angle_beta   90.00
_cell.angle_gamma   90.00
#
_symmetry.space_group_name_H-M   'P 1'
#
loop_
_entity.id
_entity.type
_entity.pdbx_description
1 polymer ?
#
loop_
_entity_poly.entity_id
_entity_poly.type
_entity_poly.pdbx_seq_one_letter_code
_entity_poly.pdbx_strand_id
1 'polypeptide(L)'
;METNFLRGNPSISQKVGKDNVFRNFYGDTIVFALDDIVKEKLAEYVELLYQSAPECFCERLVPHTFHVTLHDLSNAPVLRDVAEELFENELKVIEKREEIQKQENEIIKMKSKYIFNMVDTSLVLRLYPVDEGEYRRLMDLYSLFDTVKKLSYPFTPHITLAHYDRNRNA
;
A
#
# COMPACT_ATOMS: atom_id res chain seq x y z
N MET A 1 -11.75 11.95 31.19
CA MET A 1 -11.66 12.20 29.74
C MET A 1 -10.91 11.01 29.17
N GLU A 2 -11.63 9.94 28.80
CA GLU A 2 -11.00 8.76 28.20
C GLU A 2 -10.49 9.14 26.81
N THR A 3 -9.21 8.98 26.64
CA THR A 3 -8.52 9.26 25.36
C THR A 3 -8.93 8.21 24.35
N ASN A 4 -9.85 8.54 23.47
CA ASN A 4 -10.28 7.73 22.33
C ASN A 4 -9.16 7.52 21.26
N PHE A 5 -7.91 7.70 21.63
CA PHE A 5 -6.74 7.65 20.74
C PHE A 5 -6.33 6.23 20.29
N LEU A 6 -6.99 5.19 20.77
CA LEU A 6 -6.56 3.81 20.57
C LEU A 6 -7.63 2.88 19.96
N ARG A 7 -8.73 3.40 19.44
CA ARG A 7 -9.70 2.55 18.73
C ARG A 7 -9.19 2.27 17.33
N GLY A 8 -8.70 1.06 17.10
CA GLY A 8 -8.31 0.61 15.76
C GLY A 8 -9.47 0.72 14.76
N ASN A 9 -9.14 0.96 13.50
CA ASN A 9 -10.12 1.02 12.44
C ASN A 9 -10.76 -0.37 12.23
N PRO A 10 -12.09 -0.53 12.30
CA PRO A 10 -12.74 -1.82 12.07
C PRO A 10 -12.38 -2.49 10.73
N SER A 11 -11.98 -1.70 9.72
CA SER A 11 -11.57 -2.20 8.41
C SER A 11 -10.34 -3.11 8.46
N ILE A 12 -9.51 -3.03 9.51
CA ILE A 12 -8.38 -3.95 9.69
C ILE A 12 -8.84 -5.42 9.70
N SER A 13 -10.06 -5.67 10.17
CA SER A 13 -10.66 -7.00 10.20
C SER A 13 -10.86 -7.64 8.82
N GLN A 14 -10.79 -6.85 7.75
CA GLN A 14 -10.83 -7.37 6.38
C GLN A 14 -9.49 -7.99 5.97
N LYS A 15 -8.38 -7.49 6.51
CA LYS A 15 -7.02 -7.92 6.18
C LYS A 15 -6.39 -8.83 7.21
N VAL A 16 -6.75 -8.68 8.49
CA VAL A 16 -6.13 -9.39 9.62
C VAL A 16 -7.20 -10.19 10.39
N GLY A 17 -6.91 -11.46 10.66
CA GLY A 17 -7.74 -12.36 11.45
C GLY A 17 -7.68 -12.02 12.95
N LYS A 18 -8.55 -12.67 13.75
CA LYS A 18 -8.51 -12.58 15.23
C LYS A 18 -7.25 -13.22 15.82
N ASP A 19 -6.62 -14.10 15.07
CA ASP A 19 -5.36 -14.77 15.35
C ASP A 19 -4.14 -13.93 14.96
N ASN A 20 -4.35 -12.68 14.51
CA ASN A 20 -3.33 -11.77 13.97
C ASN A 20 -2.58 -12.25 12.74
N VAL A 21 -3.15 -13.21 12.01
CA VAL A 21 -2.64 -13.70 10.72
C VAL A 21 -3.37 -13.00 9.58
N PHE A 22 -2.69 -12.78 8.47
CA PHE A 22 -3.29 -12.19 7.27
C PHE A 22 -4.39 -13.10 6.71
N ARG A 23 -5.48 -12.47 6.32
CA ARG A 23 -6.59 -13.12 5.60
C ARG A 23 -6.35 -13.07 4.10
N ASN A 24 -6.99 -14.00 3.40
CA ASN A 24 -7.10 -13.88 1.96
C ASN A 24 -7.81 -12.56 1.63
N PHE A 25 -7.19 -11.80 0.73
CA PHE A 25 -7.68 -10.54 0.24
C PHE A 25 -7.43 -10.48 -1.25
N TYR A 26 -8.48 -10.31 -2.03
CA TYR A 26 -8.43 -10.39 -3.48
C TYR A 26 -8.54 -8.99 -4.05
N GLY A 27 -7.70 -8.66 -5.01
CA GLY A 27 -7.72 -7.35 -5.62
C GLY A 27 -6.62 -7.18 -6.64
N ASP A 28 -6.69 -6.07 -7.34
CA ASP A 28 -5.68 -5.58 -8.26
C ASP A 28 -5.23 -4.16 -7.85
N THR A 29 -3.96 -3.91 -8.06
CA THR A 29 -3.35 -2.63 -7.72
C THR A 29 -2.13 -2.39 -8.60
N ILE A 30 -1.89 -1.15 -8.95
CA ILE A 30 -0.70 -0.75 -9.69
C ILE A 30 0.36 -0.35 -8.68
N VAL A 31 1.54 -0.95 -8.77
CA VAL A 31 2.63 -0.73 -7.81
C VAL A 31 3.94 -0.40 -8.49
N PHE A 32 4.77 0.37 -7.81
CA PHE A 32 6.20 0.44 -8.10
C PHE A 32 6.95 -0.60 -7.29
N ALA A 33 7.75 -1.41 -7.97
CA ALA A 33 8.71 -2.27 -7.32
C ALA A 33 9.81 -1.43 -6.66
N LEU A 34 10.30 -1.89 -5.52
CA LEU A 34 11.45 -1.29 -4.85
C LEU A 34 12.72 -2.05 -5.25
N ASP A 35 13.83 -1.33 -5.22
CA ASP A 35 15.17 -1.89 -5.27
C ASP A 35 15.39 -2.87 -4.10
N ASP A 36 16.11 -3.97 -4.33
CA ASP A 36 16.33 -4.99 -3.31
C ASP A 36 17.14 -4.46 -2.12
N ILE A 37 18.09 -3.54 -2.35
CA ILE A 37 18.82 -2.85 -1.27
C ILE A 37 17.87 -2.06 -0.37
N VAL A 38 16.86 -1.42 -0.97
CA VAL A 38 15.84 -0.69 -0.21
C VAL A 38 14.96 -1.65 0.59
N LYS A 39 14.56 -2.79 -0.01
CA LYS A 39 13.77 -3.81 0.69
C LYS A 39 14.52 -4.40 1.90
N GLU A 40 15.82 -4.68 1.75
CA GLU A 40 16.66 -5.17 2.84
C GLU A 40 16.73 -4.17 4.00
N LYS A 41 16.97 -2.88 3.69
CA LYS A 41 16.97 -1.83 4.73
C LYS A 41 15.62 -1.67 5.41
N LEU A 42 14.52 -1.77 4.66
CA LEU A 42 13.17 -1.71 5.24
C LEU A 42 12.93 -2.91 6.15
N ALA A 43 13.40 -4.11 5.79
CA ALA A 43 13.30 -5.29 6.63
C ALA A 43 14.02 -5.11 7.97
N GLU A 44 15.21 -4.49 7.98
CA GLU A 44 15.92 -4.15 9.21
C GLU A 44 15.11 -3.20 10.10
N TYR A 45 14.51 -2.15 9.53
CA TYR A 45 13.65 -1.23 10.29
C TYR A 45 12.40 -1.91 10.82
N VAL A 46 11.77 -2.77 10.03
CA VAL A 46 10.61 -3.55 10.48
C VAL A 46 10.98 -4.50 11.62
N GLU A 47 12.16 -5.13 11.55
CA GLU A 47 12.67 -5.96 12.65
C GLU A 47 12.77 -5.16 13.96
N LEU A 48 13.35 -3.95 13.90
CA LEU A 48 13.44 -3.06 15.08
C LEU A 48 12.06 -2.64 15.62
N LEU A 49 11.09 -2.40 14.74
CA LEU A 49 9.71 -2.10 15.14
C LEU A 49 9.09 -3.26 15.93
N TYR A 50 9.20 -4.47 15.42
CA TYR A 50 8.64 -5.66 16.07
C TYR A 50 9.37 -6.07 17.35
N GLN A 51 10.68 -5.76 17.46
CA GLN A 51 11.41 -5.92 18.72
C GLN A 51 10.98 -4.89 19.78
N SER A 52 10.65 -3.66 19.35
CA SER A 52 10.32 -2.57 20.27
C SER A 52 8.88 -2.60 20.76
N ALA A 53 7.94 -3.11 19.95
CA ALA A 53 6.51 -3.12 20.26
C ALA A 53 5.79 -4.32 19.59
N PRO A 54 6.16 -5.57 19.94
CA PRO A 54 5.62 -6.76 19.30
C PRO A 54 4.10 -6.89 19.43
N GLU A 55 3.54 -6.40 20.52
CA GLU A 55 2.10 -6.45 20.81
C GLU A 55 1.27 -5.46 19.98
N CYS A 56 1.93 -4.55 19.25
CA CYS A 56 1.24 -3.53 18.45
C CYS A 56 0.88 -4.00 17.04
N PHE A 57 1.50 -5.05 16.55
CA PHE A 57 1.46 -5.45 15.15
C PHE A 57 0.99 -6.89 14.99
N CYS A 58 0.34 -7.15 13.84
CA CYS A 58 0.01 -8.50 13.43
C CYS A 58 1.22 -9.24 12.83
N GLU A 59 0.99 -10.33 12.13
CA GLU A 59 2.00 -11.04 11.34
C GLU A 59 2.85 -10.09 10.49
N ARG A 60 4.15 -10.39 10.37
CA ARG A 60 5.10 -9.58 9.61
C ARG A 60 4.84 -9.67 8.11
N LEU A 61 4.96 -8.54 7.44
CA LEU A 61 5.04 -8.51 5.99
C LEU A 61 6.37 -9.14 5.52
N VAL A 62 6.30 -9.93 4.47
CA VAL A 62 7.49 -10.53 3.86
C VAL A 62 8.23 -9.47 3.05
N PRO A 63 9.56 -9.28 3.22
CA PRO A 63 10.31 -8.17 2.61
C PRO A 63 10.15 -8.02 1.10
N HIS A 64 10.02 -9.13 0.35
CA HIS A 64 9.84 -9.05 -1.10
C HIS A 64 8.48 -8.44 -1.51
N THR A 65 7.52 -8.34 -0.59
CA THR A 65 6.21 -7.72 -0.84
C THR A 65 6.21 -6.21 -0.64
N PHE A 66 7.30 -5.60 -0.15
CA PHE A 66 7.38 -4.15 -0.02
C PHE A 66 7.29 -3.47 -1.39
N HIS A 67 6.38 -2.53 -1.51
CA HIS A 67 6.12 -1.77 -2.73
C HIS A 67 5.57 -0.39 -2.41
N VAL A 68 5.51 0.46 -3.41
CA VAL A 68 4.73 1.71 -3.36
C VAL A 68 3.49 1.53 -4.21
N THR A 69 2.31 1.61 -3.61
CA THR A 69 1.07 1.64 -4.39
C THR A 69 0.98 2.94 -5.17
N LEU A 70 0.88 2.83 -6.49
CA LEU A 70 0.57 3.95 -7.36
C LEU A 70 -0.94 4.16 -7.41
N HIS A 71 -1.70 3.10 -7.64
CA HIS A 71 -3.14 3.21 -7.79
C HIS A 71 -3.85 1.91 -7.35
N ASP A 72 -4.80 2.02 -6.43
CA ASP A 72 -5.70 0.92 -6.10
C ASP A 72 -6.78 0.81 -7.19
N LEU A 73 -7.06 -0.40 -7.66
CA LEU A 73 -8.13 -0.63 -8.62
C LEU A 73 -9.32 -1.28 -7.93
N SER A 74 -9.20 -2.54 -7.51
CA SER A 74 -10.32 -3.26 -6.88
C SER A 74 -9.85 -4.13 -5.74
N ASN A 75 -10.69 -4.32 -4.74
CA ASN A 75 -10.38 -5.26 -3.67
C ASN A 75 -11.64 -5.73 -2.93
N ALA A 76 -11.61 -7.00 -2.50
CA ALA A 76 -12.62 -7.58 -1.63
C ALA A 76 -12.05 -8.76 -0.81
N PRO A 77 -12.63 -9.08 0.34
CA PRO A 77 -12.25 -10.24 1.13
C PRO A 77 -12.71 -11.57 0.49
N VAL A 78 -13.61 -11.53 -0.47
CA VAL A 78 -14.13 -12.71 -1.19
C VAL A 78 -13.95 -12.49 -2.69
N LEU A 79 -13.29 -13.45 -3.37
CA LEU A 79 -13.00 -13.35 -4.81
C LEU A 79 -14.25 -13.11 -5.67
N ARG A 80 -15.35 -13.82 -5.38
CA ARG A 80 -16.60 -13.70 -6.14
C ARG A 80 -17.13 -12.26 -6.18
N ASP A 81 -16.88 -11.49 -5.12
CA ASP A 81 -17.43 -10.15 -4.99
C ASP A 81 -16.63 -9.09 -5.80
N VAL A 82 -15.46 -9.47 -6.34
CA VAL A 82 -14.57 -8.58 -7.09
C VAL A 82 -14.17 -9.15 -8.46
N ALA A 83 -14.52 -10.40 -8.78
CA ALA A 83 -14.01 -11.10 -9.98
C ALA A 83 -14.36 -10.40 -11.31
N GLU A 84 -15.57 -9.86 -11.43
CA GLU A 84 -16.01 -9.14 -12.64
C GLU A 84 -15.23 -7.82 -12.78
N GLU A 85 -15.08 -7.06 -11.69
CA GLU A 85 -14.34 -5.81 -11.68
C GLU A 85 -12.84 -6.02 -11.98
N LEU A 86 -12.23 -7.10 -11.49
CA LEU A 86 -10.85 -7.47 -11.84
C LEU A 86 -10.68 -7.67 -13.35
N PHE A 87 -11.60 -8.41 -13.97
CA PHE A 87 -11.57 -8.65 -15.41
C PHE A 87 -11.74 -7.36 -16.21
N GLU A 88 -12.68 -6.51 -15.83
CA GLU A 88 -12.88 -5.21 -16.49
C GLU A 88 -11.65 -4.29 -16.36
N ASN A 89 -11.02 -4.25 -15.18
CA ASN A 89 -9.82 -3.47 -14.95
C ASN A 89 -8.66 -3.99 -15.80
N GLU A 90 -8.47 -5.31 -15.89
CA GLU A 90 -7.44 -5.91 -16.73
C GLU A 90 -7.59 -5.48 -18.19
N LEU A 91 -8.80 -5.52 -18.74
CA LEU A 91 -9.05 -5.07 -20.11
C LEU A 91 -8.69 -3.59 -20.30
N LYS A 92 -9.11 -2.72 -19.38
CA LYS A 92 -8.79 -1.29 -19.43
C LYS A 92 -7.28 -1.01 -19.32
N VAL A 93 -6.55 -1.79 -18.50
CA VAL A 93 -5.09 -1.67 -18.39
C VAL A 93 -4.41 -2.15 -19.66
N ILE A 94 -4.90 -3.23 -20.29
CA ILE A 94 -4.38 -3.71 -21.59
C ILE A 94 -4.53 -2.65 -22.68
N GLU A 95 -5.66 -1.95 -22.74
CA GLU A 95 -5.88 -0.85 -23.69
C GLU A 95 -4.85 0.27 -23.55
N LYS A 96 -4.28 0.46 -22.36
CA LYS A 96 -3.25 1.49 -22.08
C LYS A 96 -1.81 0.97 -22.21
N ARG A 97 -1.62 -0.25 -22.66
CA ARG A 97 -0.31 -0.90 -22.72
C ARG A 97 0.76 -0.08 -23.43
N GLU A 98 0.43 0.54 -24.56
CA GLU A 98 1.41 1.37 -25.31
C GLU A 98 1.84 2.61 -24.53
N GLU A 99 0.91 3.23 -23.78
CA GLU A 99 1.22 4.40 -22.95
C GLU A 99 2.06 4.01 -21.74
N ILE A 100 1.75 2.86 -21.13
CA ILE A 100 2.52 2.30 -20.01
C ILE A 100 3.94 1.95 -20.49
N GLN A 101 4.09 1.28 -21.64
CA GLN A 101 5.40 0.88 -22.17
C GLN A 101 6.32 2.04 -22.47
N LYS A 102 5.79 3.20 -22.85
CA LYS A 102 6.61 4.42 -23.05
C LYS A 102 7.27 4.88 -21.74
N GLN A 103 6.75 4.48 -20.58
CA GLN A 103 7.23 4.87 -19.26
C GLN A 103 7.88 3.72 -18.49
N GLU A 104 7.89 2.49 -19.03
CA GLU A 104 8.30 1.25 -18.36
C GLU A 104 9.76 1.24 -17.89
N ASN A 105 10.62 2.05 -18.49
CA ASN A 105 12.03 2.17 -18.13
C ASN A 105 12.35 3.41 -17.28
N GLU A 106 11.36 4.16 -16.86
CA GLU A 106 11.58 5.36 -16.08
C GLU A 106 11.54 5.09 -14.58
N ILE A 107 12.68 5.29 -13.93
CA ILE A 107 12.78 5.22 -12.46
C ILE A 107 12.28 6.55 -11.89
N ILE A 108 11.27 6.51 -11.04
CA ILE A 108 10.82 7.66 -10.26
C ILE A 108 11.61 7.73 -8.95
N LYS A 109 12.38 8.79 -8.79
CA LYS A 109 13.19 9.00 -7.60
C LYS A 109 12.38 9.62 -6.47
N MET A 110 12.34 8.94 -5.35
CA MET A 110 11.62 9.39 -4.15
C MET A 110 12.54 9.46 -2.95
N LYS A 111 12.17 10.30 -1.98
CA LYS A 111 12.79 10.39 -0.66
C LYS A 111 11.79 10.07 0.43
N SER A 112 12.22 9.34 1.44
CA SER A 112 11.45 9.12 2.67
C SER A 112 11.47 10.36 3.56
N LYS A 113 10.41 10.56 4.34
CA LYS A 113 10.33 11.72 5.24
C LYS A 113 10.04 11.34 6.68
N TYR A 114 8.99 10.58 6.93
CA TYR A 114 8.57 10.16 8.26
C TYR A 114 7.71 8.90 8.20
N ILE A 115 7.60 8.25 9.33
CA ILE A 115 6.67 7.14 9.55
C ILE A 115 5.40 7.71 10.17
N PHE A 116 4.23 7.25 9.74
CA PHE A 116 2.97 7.68 10.29
C PHE A 116 1.92 6.55 10.31
N ASN A 117 0.89 6.76 11.12
CA ASN A 117 -0.26 5.88 11.21
C ASN A 117 -1.22 6.16 10.04
N MET A 118 -1.41 5.17 9.17
CA MET A 118 -2.35 5.25 8.05
C MET A 118 -3.71 4.72 8.50
N VAL A 119 -4.65 5.64 8.74
CA VAL A 119 -6.07 5.38 9.05
C VAL A 119 -6.31 4.29 10.12
N ASP A 120 -5.41 4.20 11.09
CA ASP A 120 -5.44 3.21 12.19
C ASP A 120 -5.44 1.73 11.75
N THR A 121 -4.95 1.44 10.53
CA THR A 121 -4.80 0.08 10.02
C THR A 121 -3.35 -0.36 9.87
N SER A 122 -2.46 0.58 9.60
CA SER A 122 -1.06 0.27 9.30
C SER A 122 -0.10 1.40 9.66
N LEU A 123 1.14 1.02 9.89
CA LEU A 123 2.28 1.91 10.01
C LEU A 123 2.98 1.99 8.68
N VAL A 124 3.15 3.20 8.15
CA VAL A 124 3.67 3.41 6.80
C VAL A 124 4.79 4.43 6.76
N LEU A 125 5.71 4.26 5.82
CA LEU A 125 6.77 5.22 5.50
C LEU A 125 6.30 6.17 4.40
N ARG A 126 6.18 7.45 4.70
CA ARG A 126 5.80 8.48 3.72
C ARG A 126 6.92 8.77 2.75
N LEU A 127 6.57 8.84 1.47
CA LEU A 127 7.47 9.17 0.37
C LEU A 127 7.07 10.48 -0.31
N TYR A 128 8.07 11.15 -0.89
CA TYR A 128 7.91 12.34 -1.72
C TYR A 128 8.85 12.24 -2.92
N PRO A 129 8.43 12.66 -4.11
CA PRO A 129 9.33 12.86 -5.24
C PRO A 129 10.49 13.79 -4.85
N VAL A 130 11.68 13.54 -5.37
CA VAL A 130 12.87 14.32 -4.99
C VAL A 130 12.83 15.74 -5.53
N ASP A 131 12.13 15.98 -6.64
CA ASP A 131 11.97 17.28 -7.29
C ASP A 131 10.64 17.37 -8.06
N GLU A 132 10.41 18.51 -8.70
CA GLU A 132 9.22 18.81 -9.49
C GLU A 132 9.10 17.94 -10.76
N GLY A 133 10.22 17.58 -11.38
CA GLY A 133 10.23 16.70 -12.55
C GLY A 133 9.73 15.30 -12.20
N GLU A 134 10.24 14.74 -11.10
CA GLU A 134 9.78 13.46 -10.57
C GLU A 134 8.31 13.51 -10.11
N TYR A 135 7.88 14.63 -9.54
CA TYR A 135 6.48 14.83 -9.18
C TYR A 135 5.56 14.80 -10.39
N ARG A 136 5.92 15.50 -11.47
CA ARG A 136 5.11 15.52 -12.70
C ARG A 136 5.01 14.13 -13.30
N ARG A 137 6.13 13.41 -13.45
CA ARG A 137 6.13 12.04 -13.97
C ARG A 137 5.25 11.09 -13.13
N LEU A 138 5.36 11.20 -11.81
CA LEU A 138 4.52 10.43 -10.89
C LEU A 138 3.03 10.72 -11.11
N MET A 139 2.66 11.99 -11.24
CA MET A 139 1.27 12.39 -11.43
C MET A 139 0.73 12.07 -12.82
N ASP A 140 1.56 12.09 -13.85
CA ASP A 140 1.19 11.66 -15.20
C ASP A 140 0.85 10.16 -15.21
N LEU A 141 1.68 9.33 -14.57
CA LEU A 141 1.40 7.92 -14.37
C LEU A 141 0.13 7.68 -13.54
N TYR A 142 -0.02 8.37 -12.42
CA TYR A 142 -1.22 8.27 -11.59
C TYR A 142 -2.47 8.60 -12.40
N SER A 143 -2.46 9.69 -13.15
CA SER A 143 -3.58 10.13 -13.97
C SER A 143 -3.95 9.14 -15.06
N LEU A 144 -2.99 8.40 -15.60
CA LEU A 144 -3.24 7.34 -16.57
C LEU A 144 -4.13 6.24 -15.97
N PHE A 145 -3.86 5.82 -14.73
CA PHE A 145 -4.64 4.79 -14.04
C PHE A 145 -5.93 5.34 -13.40
N ASP A 146 -5.99 6.63 -13.07
CA ASP A 146 -7.23 7.29 -12.62
C ASP A 146 -8.33 7.26 -13.69
N THR A 147 -7.97 7.05 -14.96
CA THR A 147 -8.92 6.79 -16.05
C THR A 147 -9.47 5.36 -16.07
N VAL A 148 -8.79 4.40 -15.45
CA VAL A 148 -9.27 3.02 -15.27
C VAL A 148 -10.28 2.99 -14.14
N LYS A 149 -9.92 3.56 -12.99
CA LYS A 149 -10.78 3.70 -11.81
C LYS A 149 -10.45 4.99 -11.07
N LYS A 150 -11.45 5.85 -10.89
CA LYS A 150 -11.28 7.08 -10.12
C LYS A 150 -11.36 6.81 -8.63
N LEU A 151 -10.35 7.26 -7.87
CA LEU A 151 -10.33 7.15 -6.42
C LEU A 151 -10.99 8.36 -5.75
N SER A 152 -11.66 8.13 -4.62
CA SER A 152 -12.33 9.16 -3.83
C SER A 152 -11.44 9.82 -2.78
N TYR A 153 -10.18 9.41 -2.67
CA TYR A 153 -9.20 9.89 -1.69
C TYR A 153 -7.92 10.36 -2.37
N PRO A 154 -7.18 11.27 -1.74
CA PRO A 154 -5.97 11.82 -2.34
C PRO A 154 -4.84 10.79 -2.40
N PHE A 155 -4.09 10.82 -3.50
CA PHE A 155 -2.89 10.01 -3.65
C PHE A 155 -1.84 10.33 -2.59
N THR A 156 -1.40 9.32 -1.87
CA THR A 156 -0.43 9.42 -0.79
C THR A 156 0.66 8.38 -0.97
N PRO A 157 1.75 8.67 -1.69
CA PRO A 157 2.86 7.71 -1.85
C PRO A 157 3.42 7.25 -0.52
N HIS A 158 3.43 5.95 -0.28
CA HIS A 158 3.92 5.35 0.95
C HIS A 158 4.33 3.89 0.75
N ILE A 159 5.10 3.37 1.69
CA ILE A 159 5.40 1.94 1.81
C ILE A 159 4.79 1.46 3.12
N THR A 160 3.98 0.42 3.08
CA THR A 160 3.45 -0.22 4.29
C THR A 160 4.56 -1.02 4.96
N LEU A 161 4.83 -0.71 6.23
CA LEU A 161 5.86 -1.38 7.03
C LEU A 161 5.27 -2.50 7.89
N ALA A 162 4.09 -2.26 8.48
CA ALA A 162 3.39 -3.20 9.34
C ALA A 162 1.90 -2.90 9.39
N HIS A 163 1.09 -3.92 9.56
CA HIS A 163 -0.31 -3.76 9.95
C HIS A 163 -0.45 -3.90 11.46
N TYR A 164 -1.40 -3.17 12.05
CA TYR A 164 -1.65 -3.25 13.47
C TYR A 164 -2.31 -4.57 13.88
N ASP A 165 -2.08 -4.95 15.13
CA ASP A 165 -2.83 -6.02 15.77
C ASP A 165 -4.33 -5.70 15.75
N ARG A 166 -5.13 -6.67 15.34
CA ARG A 166 -6.58 -6.52 15.28
C ARG A 166 -7.21 -6.38 16.69
N ASN A 167 -6.58 -6.97 17.70
CA ASN A 167 -7.10 -7.02 19.06
C ASN A 167 -6.60 -5.86 19.94
N ARG A 168 -5.84 -4.92 19.37
CA ARG A 168 -5.23 -3.78 20.07
C ARG A 168 -6.21 -2.96 20.93
N ASN A 169 -7.51 -3.16 20.75
CA ASN A 169 -8.59 -2.43 21.42
C ASN A 169 -9.62 -3.35 22.11
N ALA A 170 -9.26 -4.59 22.39
CA ALA A 170 -10.11 -5.50 23.15
C ALA A 170 -9.87 -5.34 24.65
#